data_eb6e641b346459cc79bc0a59a14765a3
#
_entry.id   eb6e641b346459cc79bc0a59a14765a3
#
_cell.length_a   1.000
_cell.length_b   1.000
_cell.length_c   1.000
_cell.angle_alpha   90.00
_cell.angle_beta   90.00
_cell.angle_gamma   90.00
#
_symmetry.space_group_name_H-M   'P 1'
#
loop_
_entity.id
_entity.type
_entity.pdbx_description
1 polymer ?
#
loop_
_entity_poly.entity_id
_entity_poly.type
_entity_poly.pdbx_seq_one_letter_code
_entity_poly.pdbx_strand_id
1 'polypeptide(L)'
;ARGAHVAILDVGVERAQKVAADIGGIAVQCDVSSDASGVIAVGEVAQKLGEPRILVNCAGIAIGMKTIGKEGPHALDQYRKVIEINLIGTFNMIRLVADRAAKLDALEGGERGVIVNTASVAAYDGQIGQAAYSASKGGVVGMTLPVARDLARSGIRVCTIAPGIFRTPMMAGMPQEVQDSLGAAVPFPSRLGEPSEYAALALHIVENQMLNGETIRLDGAIRMAPK
;
A
#
# COMPACT_ATOMS: atom_id res chain seq x y z
N ALA A 1 -2.12 20.04 -4.33
CA ALA A 1 -3.22 19.95 -3.37
C ALA A 1 -4.55 19.98 -4.12
N ARG A 2 -5.38 18.94 -3.91
CA ARG A 2 -6.71 18.77 -4.54
C ARG A 2 -7.83 19.00 -3.54
N GLY A 3 -7.53 19.66 -2.40
CA GLY A 3 -8.52 19.99 -1.36
C GLY A 3 -8.89 18.83 -0.41
N ALA A 4 -8.20 17.69 -0.49
CA ALA A 4 -8.44 16.60 0.45
C ALA A 4 -7.85 16.91 1.83
N HIS A 5 -8.57 16.58 2.88
CA HIS A 5 -8.04 16.51 4.24
C HIS A 5 -7.34 15.17 4.43
N VAL A 6 -6.09 15.18 4.88
CA VAL A 6 -5.24 13.98 4.92
C VAL A 6 -4.89 13.61 6.35
N ALA A 7 -5.14 12.36 6.72
CA ALA A 7 -4.60 11.74 7.93
C ALA A 7 -3.49 10.75 7.54
N ILE A 8 -2.35 10.83 8.22
CA ILE A 8 -1.24 9.88 8.06
C ILE A 8 -1.23 8.97 9.27
N LEU A 9 -1.46 7.67 9.03
CA LEU A 9 -1.47 6.62 10.03
C LEU A 9 -0.17 5.83 9.92
N ASP A 10 0.65 5.84 10.96
CA ASP A 10 1.94 5.13 10.98
C ASP A 10 2.27 4.69 12.42
N VAL A 11 3.00 3.59 12.58
CA VAL A 11 3.54 3.20 13.90
C VAL A 11 4.59 4.19 14.39
N GLY A 12 5.32 4.84 13.47
CA GLY A 12 6.31 5.88 13.72
C GLY A 12 5.69 7.27 13.70
N VAL A 13 4.90 7.62 14.69
CA VAL A 13 4.11 8.85 14.74
C VAL A 13 4.93 10.12 14.54
N GLU A 14 6.18 10.17 14.99
CA GLU A 14 7.05 11.35 14.80
C GLU A 14 7.35 11.65 13.33
N ARG A 15 7.56 10.61 12.52
CA ARG A 15 7.74 10.76 11.06
C ARG A 15 6.44 11.20 10.40
N ALA A 16 5.33 10.60 10.82
CA ALA A 16 4.01 10.96 10.32
C ALA A 16 3.68 12.44 10.62
N GLN A 17 4.03 12.93 11.82
CA GLN A 17 3.81 14.34 12.21
C GLN A 17 4.57 15.33 11.33
N LYS A 18 5.83 15.02 10.97
CA LYS A 18 6.61 15.88 10.06
C LYS A 18 5.92 16.02 8.71
N VAL A 19 5.55 14.89 8.09
CA VAL A 19 4.86 14.90 6.79
C VAL A 19 3.48 15.55 6.90
N ALA A 20 2.74 15.30 7.97
CA ALA A 20 1.43 15.91 8.21
C ALA A 20 1.53 17.44 8.30
N ALA A 21 2.54 17.97 8.99
CA ALA A 21 2.79 19.39 9.08
C ALA A 21 3.07 20.02 7.70
N ASP A 22 3.87 19.37 6.86
CA ASP A 22 4.22 19.86 5.53
C ASP A 22 3.01 19.98 4.59
N ILE A 23 1.99 19.13 4.78
CA ILE A 23 0.80 19.09 3.91
C ILE A 23 -0.46 19.67 4.56
N GLY A 24 -0.37 20.19 5.79
CA GLY A 24 -1.54 20.68 6.54
C GLY A 24 -2.52 19.58 6.94
N GLY A 25 -2.03 18.36 7.17
CA GLY A 25 -2.80 17.19 7.59
C GLY A 25 -2.66 16.88 9.08
N ILE A 26 -3.11 15.69 9.48
CA ILE A 26 -2.92 15.17 10.84
C ILE A 26 -2.13 13.87 10.82
N ALA A 27 -1.46 13.56 11.93
CA ALA A 27 -0.81 12.27 12.16
C ALA A 27 -1.52 11.53 13.30
N VAL A 28 -1.71 10.24 13.12
CA VAL A 28 -2.32 9.33 14.10
C VAL A 28 -1.45 8.09 14.22
N GLN A 29 -1.12 7.68 15.45
CA GLN A 29 -0.39 6.43 15.66
C GLN A 29 -1.29 5.24 15.33
N CYS A 30 -0.79 4.32 14.50
CA CYS A 30 -1.53 3.15 14.10
C CYS A 30 -0.59 1.98 13.77
N ASP A 31 -0.81 0.86 14.44
CA ASP A 31 -0.33 -0.44 13.99
C ASP A 31 -1.46 -1.10 13.19
N VAL A 32 -1.31 -1.18 11.88
CA VAL A 32 -2.33 -1.73 10.98
C VAL A 32 -2.61 -3.20 11.23
N SER A 33 -1.66 -3.95 11.80
CA SER A 33 -1.82 -5.37 12.13
C SER A 33 -2.65 -5.61 13.41
N SER A 34 -2.85 -4.56 14.22
CA SER A 34 -3.66 -4.61 15.44
C SER A 34 -5.08 -4.10 15.19
N ASP A 35 -6.08 -4.95 15.43
CA ASP A 35 -7.48 -4.57 15.35
C ASP A 35 -7.81 -3.35 16.23
N ALA A 36 -7.45 -3.42 17.51
CA ALA A 36 -7.73 -2.35 18.46
C ALA A 36 -7.05 -1.02 18.06
N SER A 37 -5.79 -1.07 17.58
CA SER A 37 -5.09 0.11 17.10
C SER A 37 -5.76 0.71 15.87
N GLY A 38 -6.18 -0.12 14.91
CA GLY A 38 -6.89 0.32 13.72
C GLY A 38 -8.24 0.99 14.05
N VAL A 39 -9.03 0.38 14.93
CA VAL A 39 -10.33 0.93 15.37
C VAL A 39 -10.16 2.31 16.01
N ILE A 40 -9.20 2.44 16.94
CA ILE A 40 -8.91 3.71 17.61
C ILE A 40 -8.45 4.77 16.58
N ALA A 41 -7.51 4.42 15.71
CA ALA A 41 -6.93 5.35 14.76
C ALA A 41 -7.96 5.86 13.74
N VAL A 42 -8.77 4.98 13.15
CA VAL A 42 -9.83 5.38 12.21
C VAL A 42 -10.91 6.20 12.92
N GLY A 43 -11.23 5.89 14.19
CA GLY A 43 -12.12 6.67 15.02
C GLY A 43 -11.62 8.10 15.26
N GLU A 44 -10.33 8.24 15.57
CA GLU A 44 -9.69 9.55 15.77
C GLU A 44 -9.68 10.40 14.48
N VAL A 45 -9.41 9.77 13.32
CA VAL A 45 -9.51 10.44 12.02
C VAL A 45 -10.92 10.97 11.79
N ALA A 46 -11.94 10.13 12.03
CA ALA A 46 -13.32 10.52 11.84
C ALA A 46 -13.74 11.72 12.73
N GLN A 47 -13.26 11.75 13.97
CA GLN A 47 -13.53 12.85 14.89
C GLN A 47 -12.87 14.16 14.45
N LYS A 48 -11.64 14.10 13.91
CA LYS A 48 -10.85 15.29 13.59
C LYS A 48 -11.09 15.83 12.18
N LEU A 49 -11.32 14.97 11.20
CA LEU A 49 -11.42 15.33 9.78
C LEU A 49 -12.75 14.94 9.12
N GLY A 50 -13.63 14.27 9.84
CA GLY A 50 -14.84 13.66 9.29
C GLY A 50 -14.59 12.23 8.78
N GLU A 51 -15.66 11.56 8.40
CA GLU A 51 -15.62 10.15 8.00
C GLU A 51 -14.78 9.95 6.73
N PRO A 52 -13.84 8.98 6.72
CA PRO A 52 -12.94 8.79 5.59
C PRO A 52 -13.67 8.22 4.38
N ARG A 53 -13.42 8.79 3.19
CA ARG A 53 -13.89 8.28 1.89
C ARG A 53 -12.78 7.66 1.06
N ILE A 54 -11.52 8.01 1.34
CA ILE A 54 -10.36 7.56 0.58
C ILE A 54 -9.41 6.85 1.55
N LEU A 55 -9.01 5.64 1.19
CA LEU A 55 -7.97 4.89 1.90
C LEU A 55 -6.83 4.57 0.92
N VAL A 56 -5.61 4.93 1.30
CA VAL A 56 -4.40 4.50 0.57
C VAL A 56 -3.54 3.66 1.52
N ASN A 57 -3.48 2.36 1.28
CA ASN A 57 -2.69 1.43 2.07
C ASN A 57 -1.26 1.37 1.56
N CYS A 58 -0.33 2.01 2.28
CA CYS A 58 1.11 2.02 1.99
C CYS A 58 1.95 1.32 3.06
N ALA A 59 1.37 0.97 4.21
CA ALA A 59 2.09 0.30 5.28
C ALA A 59 2.59 -1.09 4.82
N GLY A 60 3.85 -1.37 5.13
CA GLY A 60 4.44 -2.66 4.78
C GLY A 60 5.92 -2.75 5.12
N ILE A 61 6.38 -3.99 5.26
CA ILE A 61 7.77 -4.34 5.51
C ILE A 61 8.25 -5.38 4.50
N ALA A 62 9.55 -5.40 4.28
CA ALA A 62 10.23 -6.45 3.52
C ALA A 62 11.33 -7.06 4.38
N ILE A 63 11.27 -8.36 4.60
CA ILE A 63 12.31 -9.14 5.27
C ILE A 63 12.81 -10.15 4.27
N GLY A 64 14.09 -10.01 3.87
CA GLY A 64 14.74 -10.93 2.95
C GLY A 64 15.30 -12.15 3.70
N MET A 65 14.71 -13.34 3.51
CA MET A 65 15.20 -14.58 4.12
C MET A 65 14.92 -15.77 3.21
N LYS A 66 15.95 -16.55 2.92
CA LYS A 66 15.80 -17.77 2.09
C LYS A 66 14.99 -18.83 2.84
N THR A 67 14.26 -19.67 2.11
CA THR A 67 13.53 -20.82 2.68
C THR A 67 14.45 -21.74 3.45
N ILE A 68 15.66 -21.93 2.95
CA ILE A 68 16.76 -22.62 3.64
C ILE A 68 17.98 -21.69 3.58
N GLY A 69 18.44 -21.24 4.73
CA GLY A 69 19.63 -20.40 4.91
C GLY A 69 20.82 -21.18 5.48
N LYS A 70 21.92 -20.51 5.74
CA LYS A 70 23.11 -21.11 6.38
C LYS A 70 22.84 -21.59 7.80
N GLU A 71 21.94 -20.92 8.50
CA GLU A 71 21.61 -21.20 9.92
C GLU A 71 20.37 -22.12 10.07
N GLY A 72 19.83 -22.63 8.96
CA GLY A 72 18.67 -23.52 8.98
C GLY A 72 17.46 -22.99 8.17
N PRO A 73 16.26 -23.49 8.49
CA PRO A 73 15.04 -23.10 7.80
C PRO A 73 14.64 -21.65 8.11
N HIS A 74 13.86 -21.06 7.21
CA HIS A 74 13.27 -19.72 7.41
C HIS A 74 12.52 -19.64 8.74
N ALA A 75 12.86 -18.68 9.57
CA ALA A 75 12.18 -18.44 10.84
C ALA A 75 10.70 -18.07 10.62
N LEU A 76 9.80 -18.93 11.12
CA LEU A 76 8.37 -18.82 10.82
C LEU A 76 7.72 -17.56 11.42
N ASP A 77 8.24 -17.04 12.54
CA ASP A 77 7.81 -15.78 13.15
C ASP A 77 8.10 -14.57 12.24
N GLN A 78 9.24 -14.57 11.54
CA GLN A 78 9.56 -13.53 10.57
C GLN A 78 8.62 -13.58 9.36
N TYR A 79 8.28 -14.79 8.89
CA TYR A 79 7.29 -14.99 7.84
C TYR A 79 5.92 -14.45 8.27
N ARG A 80 5.46 -14.85 9.46
CA ARG A 80 4.19 -14.39 10.04
C ARG A 80 4.12 -12.88 10.14
N LYS A 81 5.18 -12.24 10.65
CA LYS A 81 5.26 -10.80 10.80
C LYS A 81 5.02 -10.04 9.48
N VAL A 82 5.61 -10.54 8.38
CA VAL A 82 5.41 -9.95 7.04
C VAL A 82 3.96 -10.11 6.60
N ILE A 83 3.37 -11.29 6.79
CA ILE A 83 1.96 -11.54 6.44
C ILE A 83 1.02 -10.67 7.29
N GLU A 84 1.25 -10.59 8.58
CA GLU A 84 0.41 -9.80 9.50
C GLU A 84 0.38 -8.32 9.12
N ILE A 85 1.54 -7.72 8.88
CA ILE A 85 1.59 -6.29 8.55
C ILE A 85 1.09 -6.04 7.13
N ASN A 86 1.64 -6.75 6.13
CA ASN A 86 1.41 -6.41 4.73
C ASN A 86 0.04 -6.85 4.21
N LEU A 87 -0.46 -8.00 4.65
CA LEU A 87 -1.69 -8.59 4.14
C LEU A 87 -2.85 -8.39 5.11
N ILE A 88 -2.71 -8.88 6.35
CA ILE A 88 -3.77 -8.78 7.35
C ILE A 88 -3.99 -7.30 7.71
N GLY A 89 -2.92 -6.52 7.90
CA GLY A 89 -3.01 -5.10 8.18
C GLY A 89 -3.68 -4.31 7.06
N THR A 90 -3.38 -4.62 5.80
CA THR A 90 -4.08 -4.01 4.65
C THR A 90 -5.57 -4.32 4.70
N PHE A 91 -5.96 -5.58 4.90
CA PHE A 91 -7.37 -5.97 5.00
C PHE A 91 -8.06 -5.35 6.23
N ASN A 92 -7.35 -5.26 7.37
CA ASN A 92 -7.86 -4.61 8.57
C ASN A 92 -8.25 -3.16 8.31
N MET A 93 -7.40 -2.39 7.66
CA MET A 93 -7.71 -1.00 7.31
C MET A 93 -8.84 -0.90 6.28
N ILE A 94 -8.89 -1.80 5.29
CA ILE A 94 -9.98 -1.87 4.31
C ILE A 94 -11.32 -2.02 5.01
N ARG A 95 -11.50 -3.04 5.87
CA ARG A 95 -12.79 -3.31 6.52
C ARG A 95 -13.26 -2.16 7.42
N LEU A 96 -12.32 -1.53 8.15
CA LEU A 96 -12.63 -0.43 9.06
C LEU A 96 -13.06 0.84 8.34
N VAL A 97 -12.37 1.19 7.27
CA VAL A 97 -12.70 2.38 6.47
C VAL A 97 -13.94 2.13 5.62
N ALA A 98 -14.07 0.94 5.03
CA ALA A 98 -15.25 0.60 4.21
C ALA A 98 -16.55 0.61 5.03
N ASP A 99 -16.55 0.10 6.29
CA ASP A 99 -17.72 0.14 7.17
C ASP A 99 -18.19 1.58 7.43
N ARG A 100 -17.28 2.52 7.58
CA ARG A 100 -17.60 3.94 7.77
C ARG A 100 -18.07 4.60 6.48
N ALA A 101 -17.34 4.41 5.39
CA ALA A 101 -17.67 5.00 4.10
C ALA A 101 -19.04 4.52 3.58
N ALA A 102 -19.40 3.25 3.81
CA ALA A 102 -20.69 2.68 3.39
C ALA A 102 -21.90 3.38 4.01
N LYS A 103 -21.74 4.03 5.16
CA LYS A 103 -22.81 4.75 5.89
C LYS A 103 -22.98 6.22 5.43
N LEU A 104 -22.08 6.71 4.59
CA LEU A 104 -22.11 8.07 4.09
C LEU A 104 -23.13 8.22 2.95
N ASP A 105 -23.59 9.43 2.74
CA ASP A 105 -24.37 9.78 1.55
C ASP A 105 -23.51 9.56 0.29
N ALA A 106 -24.10 9.04 -0.74
CA ALA A 106 -23.44 8.86 -2.01
C ALA A 106 -23.08 10.21 -2.64
N LEU A 107 -21.91 10.29 -3.22
CA LEU A 107 -21.49 11.39 -4.10
C LEU A 107 -22.15 11.24 -5.49
N GLU A 108 -21.87 12.20 -6.36
CA GLU A 108 -22.24 12.09 -7.78
C GLU A 108 -21.73 10.76 -8.35
N GLY A 109 -22.56 10.08 -9.13
CA GLY A 109 -22.25 8.74 -9.64
C GLY A 109 -22.49 7.58 -8.67
N GLY A 110 -22.99 7.84 -7.45
CA GLY A 110 -23.31 6.80 -6.45
C GLY A 110 -22.11 6.34 -5.62
N GLU A 111 -20.94 6.96 -5.79
CA GLU A 111 -19.71 6.60 -5.05
C GLU A 111 -19.76 7.07 -3.60
N ARG A 112 -19.34 6.21 -2.68
CA ARG A 112 -19.14 6.54 -1.26
C ARG A 112 -17.69 6.53 -0.83
N GLY A 113 -16.84 5.79 -1.56
CA GLY A 113 -15.43 5.74 -1.24
C GLY A 113 -14.58 4.99 -2.25
N VAL A 114 -13.26 5.12 -2.11
CA VAL A 114 -12.27 4.43 -2.93
C VAL A 114 -11.09 3.98 -2.08
N ILE A 115 -10.61 2.77 -2.33
CA ILE A 115 -9.51 2.13 -1.65
C ILE A 115 -8.42 1.84 -2.67
N VAL A 116 -7.20 2.30 -2.39
CA VAL A 116 -6.00 2.04 -3.18
C VAL A 116 -5.02 1.25 -2.33
N ASN A 117 -4.71 0.02 -2.72
CA ASN A 117 -3.75 -0.82 -2.03
C ASN A 117 -2.39 -0.81 -2.71
N THR A 118 -1.34 -1.04 -1.95
CA THR A 118 0.03 -1.18 -2.46
C THR A 118 0.48 -2.63 -2.43
N ALA A 119 0.52 -3.26 -3.59
CA ALA A 119 1.18 -4.56 -3.79
C ALA A 119 2.69 -4.38 -4.08
N SER A 120 3.22 -5.12 -5.01
CA SER A 120 4.57 -5.04 -5.57
C SER A 120 4.67 -5.92 -6.81
N VAL A 121 5.59 -5.63 -7.71
CA VAL A 121 5.97 -6.59 -8.76
C VAL A 121 6.46 -7.92 -8.19
N ALA A 122 6.95 -7.95 -6.95
CA ALA A 122 7.31 -9.17 -6.24
C ALA A 122 6.13 -10.13 -6.01
N ALA A 123 4.89 -9.67 -6.18
CA ALA A 123 3.71 -10.56 -6.22
C ALA A 123 3.72 -11.51 -7.42
N TYR A 124 4.44 -11.15 -8.49
CA TYR A 124 4.54 -11.87 -9.76
C TYR A 124 5.94 -12.41 -10.00
N ASP A 125 6.94 -11.58 -9.79
CA ASP A 125 8.33 -11.80 -10.15
C ASP A 125 9.21 -11.83 -8.88
N GLY A 126 8.83 -12.61 -7.85
CA GLY A 126 9.54 -12.67 -6.57
C GLY A 126 10.97 -13.21 -6.71
N GLN A 127 11.89 -12.57 -6.00
CA GLN A 127 13.30 -12.90 -6.00
C GLN A 127 13.67 -13.89 -4.88
N ILE A 128 14.88 -14.43 -4.94
CA ILE A 128 15.44 -15.29 -3.89
C ILE A 128 15.40 -14.54 -2.54
N GLY A 129 14.82 -15.18 -1.54
CA GLY A 129 14.66 -14.62 -0.20
C GLY A 129 13.36 -13.83 0.00
N GLN A 130 12.51 -13.67 -1.00
CA GLN A 130 11.27 -12.89 -0.91
C GLN A 130 10.00 -13.72 -0.67
N ALA A 131 10.10 -14.98 -0.24
CA ALA A 131 8.93 -15.86 -0.11
C ALA A 131 7.79 -15.23 0.73
N ALA A 132 8.09 -14.69 1.91
CA ALA A 132 7.10 -14.03 2.76
C ALA A 132 6.55 -12.74 2.13
N TYR A 133 7.44 -11.92 1.58
CA TYR A 133 7.06 -10.66 0.93
C TYR A 133 6.18 -10.91 -0.30
N SER A 134 6.60 -11.80 -1.18
CA SER A 134 5.84 -12.17 -2.38
C SER A 134 4.48 -12.77 -2.03
N ALA A 135 4.42 -13.66 -1.02
CA ALA A 135 3.15 -14.20 -0.55
C ALA A 135 2.22 -13.11 -0.02
N SER A 136 2.73 -12.17 0.78
CA SER A 136 1.94 -11.05 1.30
C SER A 136 1.39 -10.15 0.18
N LYS A 137 2.25 -9.80 -0.79
CA LYS A 137 1.86 -8.92 -1.91
C LYS A 137 1.00 -9.64 -2.94
N GLY A 138 1.21 -10.95 -3.14
CA GLY A 138 0.31 -11.82 -3.91
C GLY A 138 -1.08 -11.93 -3.28
N GLY A 139 -1.14 -11.99 -1.94
CA GLY A 139 -2.40 -11.95 -1.20
C GLY A 139 -3.16 -10.64 -1.40
N VAL A 140 -2.45 -9.50 -1.38
CA VAL A 140 -3.07 -8.17 -1.67
C VAL A 140 -3.63 -8.13 -3.09
N VAL A 141 -2.90 -8.65 -4.08
CA VAL A 141 -3.41 -8.79 -5.47
C VAL A 141 -4.64 -9.68 -5.51
N GLY A 142 -4.57 -10.87 -4.89
CA GLY A 142 -5.65 -11.85 -4.89
C GLY A 142 -6.94 -11.36 -4.24
N MET A 143 -6.85 -10.53 -3.18
CA MET A 143 -8.05 -10.01 -2.52
C MET A 143 -8.66 -8.77 -3.22
N THR A 144 -7.98 -8.15 -4.17
CA THR A 144 -8.43 -6.89 -4.80
C THR A 144 -9.80 -7.06 -5.45
N LEU A 145 -9.96 -8.02 -6.35
CA LEU A 145 -11.22 -8.23 -7.07
C LEU A 145 -12.38 -8.70 -6.17
N PRO A 146 -12.22 -9.72 -5.29
CA PRO A 146 -13.30 -10.12 -4.41
C PRO A 146 -13.76 -8.98 -3.47
N VAL A 147 -12.84 -8.21 -2.89
CA VAL A 147 -13.20 -7.07 -2.03
C VAL A 147 -13.93 -5.97 -2.84
N ALA A 148 -13.48 -5.68 -4.06
CA ALA A 148 -14.18 -4.75 -4.94
C ALA A 148 -15.62 -5.19 -5.25
N ARG A 149 -15.84 -6.51 -5.43
CA ARG A 149 -17.18 -7.09 -5.66
C ARG A 149 -18.04 -7.04 -4.41
N ASP A 150 -17.48 -7.35 -3.24
CA ASP A 150 -18.19 -7.29 -1.95
C ASP A 150 -18.68 -5.86 -1.67
N LEU A 151 -17.86 -4.86 -1.98
CA LEU A 151 -18.14 -3.45 -1.68
C LEU A 151 -18.90 -2.71 -2.79
N ALA A 152 -19.13 -3.33 -3.93
CA ALA A 152 -19.77 -2.70 -5.09
C ALA A 152 -21.16 -2.12 -4.77
N ARG A 153 -22.00 -2.89 -4.04
CA ARG A 153 -23.34 -2.42 -3.63
C ARG A 153 -23.30 -1.26 -2.64
N SER A 154 -22.18 -1.11 -1.93
CA SER A 154 -21.93 0.00 -1.02
C SER A 154 -21.37 1.24 -1.73
N GLY A 155 -21.15 1.19 -3.05
CA GLY A 155 -20.58 2.30 -3.81
C GLY A 155 -19.10 2.57 -3.45
N ILE A 156 -18.33 1.54 -3.12
CA ILE A 156 -16.92 1.66 -2.77
C ILE A 156 -16.09 0.87 -3.78
N ARG A 157 -15.11 1.54 -4.39
CA ARG A 157 -14.17 0.96 -5.35
C ARG A 157 -12.89 0.50 -4.66
N VAL A 158 -12.25 -0.52 -5.21
CA VAL A 158 -10.97 -1.04 -4.72
C VAL A 158 -10.05 -1.31 -5.89
N CYS A 159 -8.89 -0.66 -5.89
CA CYS A 159 -7.82 -0.93 -6.85
C CYS A 159 -6.50 -1.17 -6.11
N THR A 160 -5.57 -1.82 -6.78
CA THR A 160 -4.23 -2.08 -6.26
C THR A 160 -3.19 -1.58 -7.26
N ILE A 161 -2.16 -0.92 -6.75
CA ILE A 161 -0.97 -0.58 -7.53
C ILE A 161 0.11 -1.60 -7.16
N ALA A 162 0.78 -2.17 -8.15
CA ALA A 162 1.94 -3.03 -8.00
C ALA A 162 3.19 -2.29 -8.52
N PRO A 163 3.89 -1.52 -7.65
CA PRO A 163 5.07 -0.78 -8.06
C PRO A 163 6.24 -1.70 -8.39
N GLY A 164 7.07 -1.28 -9.33
CA GLY A 164 8.41 -1.79 -9.56
C GLY A 164 9.41 -1.25 -8.54
N ILE A 165 10.60 -0.86 -9.02
CA ILE A 165 11.66 -0.31 -8.17
C ILE A 165 11.54 1.22 -8.14
N PHE A 166 11.23 1.75 -6.97
CA PHE A 166 11.01 3.18 -6.75
C PHE A 166 12.06 3.77 -5.81
N ARG A 167 12.39 5.04 -6.02
CA ARG A 167 13.25 5.82 -5.12
C ARG A 167 12.53 6.06 -3.80
N THR A 168 12.85 5.24 -2.81
CA THR A 168 12.31 5.33 -1.44
C THR A 168 13.44 5.68 -0.47
N PRO A 169 13.14 6.11 0.76
CA PRO A 169 14.17 6.32 1.79
C PRO A 169 15.07 5.09 2.02
N MET A 170 14.52 3.88 1.87
CA MET A 170 15.30 2.62 1.96
C MET A 170 16.30 2.52 0.79
N MET A 171 15.88 2.87 -0.42
CA MET A 171 16.76 2.87 -1.61
C MET A 171 17.79 3.99 -1.56
N ALA A 172 17.42 5.16 -1.04
CA ALA A 172 18.35 6.29 -0.89
C ALA A 172 19.51 6.00 0.08
N GLY A 173 19.36 5.02 0.97
CA GLY A 173 20.45 4.53 1.85
C GLY A 173 21.42 3.56 1.18
N MET A 174 21.18 3.13 -0.07
CA MET A 174 22.07 2.24 -0.80
C MET A 174 23.15 3.03 -1.57
N PRO A 175 24.34 2.43 -1.84
CA PRO A 175 25.34 3.04 -2.70
C PRO A 175 24.77 3.45 -4.06
N GLN A 176 25.25 4.58 -4.62
CA GLN A 176 24.74 5.10 -5.89
C GLN A 176 24.86 4.09 -7.03
N GLU A 177 25.96 3.34 -7.11
CA GLU A 177 26.16 2.28 -8.12
C GLU A 177 25.07 1.21 -8.08
N VAL A 178 24.57 0.86 -6.89
CA VAL A 178 23.46 -0.11 -6.72
C VAL A 178 22.16 0.50 -7.24
N GLN A 179 21.89 1.76 -6.90
CA GLN A 179 20.71 2.47 -7.39
C GLN A 179 20.72 2.59 -8.93
N ASP A 180 21.88 2.91 -9.51
CA ASP A 180 22.05 3.03 -10.97
C ASP A 180 21.86 1.67 -11.65
N SER A 181 22.43 0.62 -11.10
CA SER A 181 22.26 -0.76 -11.61
C SER A 181 20.79 -1.21 -11.59
N LEU A 182 20.09 -0.92 -10.50
CA LEU A 182 18.66 -1.23 -10.40
C LEU A 182 17.81 -0.40 -11.36
N GLY A 183 18.17 0.87 -11.55
CA GLY A 183 17.52 1.75 -12.53
C GLY A 183 17.75 1.26 -13.98
N ALA A 184 18.96 0.84 -14.31
CA ALA A 184 19.30 0.29 -15.61
C ALA A 184 18.60 -1.03 -15.95
N ALA A 185 18.16 -1.79 -14.93
CA ALA A 185 17.36 -3.00 -15.11
C ALA A 185 15.90 -2.71 -15.54
N VAL A 186 15.42 -1.47 -15.41
CA VAL A 186 14.08 -1.07 -15.88
C VAL A 186 14.14 -0.83 -17.40
N PRO A 187 13.32 -1.53 -18.19
CA PRO A 187 13.34 -1.38 -19.65
C PRO A 187 13.12 0.05 -20.15
N PHE A 188 12.02 0.68 -19.69
CA PHE A 188 11.74 2.09 -20.04
C PHE A 188 10.70 2.70 -19.11
N PRO A 189 10.92 3.91 -18.58
CA PRO A 189 12.18 4.66 -18.63
C PRO A 189 13.26 3.95 -17.79
N SER A 190 14.52 3.96 -18.27
CA SER A 190 15.64 3.24 -17.63
C SER A 190 16.17 4.00 -16.41
N ARG A 191 15.37 4.01 -15.37
CA ARG A 191 15.61 4.65 -14.07
C ARG A 191 14.70 4.06 -12.98
N LEU A 192 14.99 4.39 -11.75
CA LEU A 192 14.03 4.17 -10.65
C LEU A 192 12.77 5.01 -10.85
N GLY A 193 11.62 4.48 -10.45
CA GLY A 193 10.39 5.25 -10.39
C GLY A 193 10.47 6.31 -9.27
N GLU A 194 9.79 7.43 -9.46
CA GLU A 194 9.71 8.48 -8.45
C GLU A 194 8.41 8.34 -7.64
N PRO A 195 8.42 8.63 -6.32
CA PRO A 195 7.21 8.57 -5.48
C PRO A 195 6.03 9.38 -6.04
N SER A 196 6.32 10.48 -6.75
CA SER A 196 5.30 11.30 -7.40
C SER A 196 4.55 10.56 -8.52
N GLU A 197 5.19 9.61 -9.19
CA GLU A 197 4.54 8.78 -10.24
C GLU A 197 3.55 7.80 -9.62
N TYR A 198 3.90 7.21 -8.47
CA TYR A 198 2.94 6.43 -7.69
C TYR A 198 1.74 7.29 -7.24
N ALA A 199 2.02 8.47 -6.68
CA ALA A 199 0.99 9.39 -6.23
C ALA A 199 0.07 9.85 -7.37
N ALA A 200 0.62 10.08 -8.57
CA ALA A 200 -0.16 10.43 -9.76
C ALA A 200 -1.13 9.32 -10.15
N LEU A 201 -0.69 8.05 -10.14
CA LEU A 201 -1.57 6.92 -10.44
C LEU A 201 -2.62 6.71 -9.33
N ALA A 202 -2.24 6.83 -8.06
CA ALA A 202 -3.19 6.75 -6.95
C ALA A 202 -4.27 7.83 -7.07
N LEU A 203 -3.89 9.06 -7.40
CA LEU A 203 -4.83 10.15 -7.63
C LEU A 203 -5.73 9.87 -8.84
N HIS A 204 -5.17 9.35 -9.94
CA HIS A 204 -5.97 8.96 -11.11
C HIS A 204 -7.01 7.88 -10.76
N ILE A 205 -6.65 6.88 -9.95
CA ILE A 205 -7.61 5.87 -9.47
C ILE A 205 -8.72 6.53 -8.64
N VAL A 206 -8.39 7.51 -7.80
CA VAL A 206 -9.40 8.24 -7.01
C VAL A 206 -10.37 8.99 -7.92
N GLU A 207 -9.86 9.69 -8.94
CA GLU A 207 -10.65 10.53 -9.84
C GLU A 207 -11.40 9.75 -10.93
N ASN A 208 -10.97 8.54 -11.27
CA ASN A 208 -11.54 7.74 -12.37
C ASN A 208 -12.46 6.64 -11.84
N GLN A 209 -13.74 6.93 -11.79
CA GLN A 209 -14.76 6.02 -11.26
C GLN A 209 -14.90 4.67 -12.00
N MET A 210 -14.39 4.55 -13.23
CA MET A 210 -14.45 3.29 -13.98
C MET A 210 -13.37 2.29 -13.56
N LEU A 211 -12.32 2.75 -12.84
CA LEU A 211 -11.29 1.87 -12.29
C LEU A 211 -11.78 1.21 -11.01
N ASN A 212 -12.06 -0.11 -11.08
CA ASN A 212 -12.49 -0.90 -9.93
C ASN A 212 -12.07 -2.37 -10.10
N GLY A 213 -11.56 -2.99 -9.05
CA GLY A 213 -11.20 -4.41 -9.02
C GLY A 213 -9.90 -4.77 -9.73
N GLU A 214 -9.11 -3.78 -10.18
CA GLU A 214 -7.91 -4.00 -10.99
C GLU A 214 -6.62 -3.83 -10.18
N THR A 215 -5.60 -4.58 -10.59
CA THR A 215 -4.22 -4.41 -10.12
C THR A 215 -3.35 -3.88 -11.25
N ILE A 216 -2.85 -2.67 -11.10
CA ILE A 216 -2.06 -1.97 -12.13
C ILE A 216 -0.58 -2.07 -11.79
N ARG A 217 0.22 -2.70 -12.64
CA ARG A 217 1.69 -2.67 -12.54
C ARG A 217 2.19 -1.29 -12.94
N LEU A 218 2.97 -0.67 -12.06
CA LEU A 218 3.65 0.61 -12.31
C LEU A 218 5.15 0.39 -12.19
N ASP A 219 5.79 -0.10 -13.26
CA ASP A 219 7.08 -0.75 -13.15
C ASP A 219 8.04 -0.55 -14.33
N GLY A 220 7.70 0.29 -15.31
CA GLY A 220 8.54 0.49 -16.51
C GLY A 220 8.79 -0.79 -17.30
N ALA A 221 7.87 -1.75 -17.24
CA ALA A 221 7.96 -3.07 -17.88
C ALA A 221 9.02 -4.00 -17.30
N ILE A 222 9.54 -3.73 -16.10
CA ILE A 222 10.53 -4.63 -15.47
C ILE A 222 9.92 -6.00 -15.18
N ARG A 223 10.73 -7.03 -15.36
CA ARG A 223 10.51 -8.37 -14.80
C ARG A 223 11.74 -8.70 -13.97
N MET A 224 11.53 -8.92 -12.67
CA MET A 224 12.64 -9.08 -11.73
C MET A 224 13.43 -10.34 -12.04
N ALA A 225 14.75 -10.20 -12.15
CA ALA A 225 15.64 -11.35 -12.22
C ALA A 225 15.57 -12.14 -10.89
N PRO A 226 15.92 -13.44 -10.87
CA PRO A 226 15.91 -14.25 -9.64
C PRO A 226 16.82 -13.73 -8.52
N LYS A 227 17.82 -12.92 -8.89
CA LYS A 227 18.80 -12.28 -7.99
C LYS A 227 19.00 -10.83 -8.40
#